data_e6432a4559ab617305226cd16f080c4a
#
_entry.id   e6432a4559ab617305226cd16f080c4a
#
_cell.length_a   1.000
_cell.length_b   1.000
_cell.length_c   1.000
_cell.angle_alpha   90.00
_cell.angle_beta   90.00
_cell.angle_gamma   90.00
#
_symmetry.space_group_name_H-M   'P 1'
#
loop_
_entity.id
_entity.type
_entity.pdbx_description
1 polymer ?
#
loop_
_entity_poly.entity_id
_entity_poly.type
_entity_poly.pdbx_seq_one_letter_code
_entity_poly.pdbx_strand_id
1 'polypeptide(L)' 'MRYEVTTNLSPQAAIAYAKKYFGPQGVGLEVIDEHATSVTMTGGGGHVSVIACSGEKKTTLELETREWDYPVRQFMQEVS' A
#
# COMPACT_ATOMS: atom_id res chain seq x y z
N MET A 1 9.97 -3.46 -7.88
CA MET A 1 9.71 -4.78 -7.26
C MET A 1 8.24 -4.94 -6.96
N ARG A 2 7.78 -6.16 -6.98
CA ARG A 2 6.39 -6.48 -6.64
C ARG A 2 6.37 -7.36 -5.41
N TYR A 3 5.39 -7.11 -4.56
CA TYR A 3 5.19 -7.83 -3.30
C TYR A 3 3.73 -8.20 -3.14
N GLU A 4 3.49 -9.19 -2.30
CA GLU A 4 2.14 -9.61 -1.96
C GLU A 4 2.10 -9.97 -0.48
N VAL A 5 1.03 -9.56 0.21
CA VAL A 5 0.84 -9.88 1.61
C VAL A 5 -0.65 -10.02 1.87
N THR A 6 -1.02 -10.88 2.82
CA THR A 6 -2.41 -10.98 3.28
C THR A 6 -2.57 -10.23 4.60
N THR A 7 -3.76 -9.69 4.82
CA THR A 7 -4.06 -8.92 6.01
C THR A 7 -5.48 -9.20 6.46
N ASN A 8 -5.74 -8.98 7.75
CA ASN A 8 -7.10 -9.10 8.30
C ASN A 8 -7.92 -7.83 8.10
N LEU A 9 -7.30 -6.75 7.63
CA LEU A 9 -8.03 -5.52 7.34
C LEU A 9 -8.94 -5.71 6.13
N SER A 10 -10.08 -4.98 6.11
CA SER A 10 -10.90 -4.95 4.91
C SER A 10 -10.12 -4.26 3.79
N PRO A 11 -10.49 -4.46 2.50
CA PRO A 11 -9.80 -3.77 1.42
C PRO A 11 -9.76 -2.26 1.61
N GLN A 12 -10.88 -1.66 2.01
CA GLN A 12 -10.95 -0.22 2.21
C GLN A 12 -10.08 0.24 3.37
N ALA A 13 -10.08 -0.53 4.47
CA ALA A 13 -9.23 -0.19 5.62
C ALA A 13 -7.75 -0.33 5.28
N ALA A 14 -7.40 -1.35 4.49
CA ALA A 14 -6.01 -1.55 4.08
C ALA A 14 -5.52 -0.40 3.22
N ILE A 15 -6.35 0.08 2.29
CA ILE A 15 -5.98 1.22 1.44
C ILE A 15 -5.88 2.49 2.26
N ALA A 16 -6.79 2.71 3.21
CA ALA A 16 -6.72 3.87 4.10
C ALA A 16 -5.43 3.85 4.92
N TYR A 17 -5.04 2.69 5.41
CA TYR A 17 -3.80 2.55 6.17
C TYR A 17 -2.57 2.79 5.29
N ALA A 18 -2.60 2.29 4.05
CA ALA A 18 -1.51 2.52 3.11
C ALA A 18 -1.34 4.01 2.81
N LYS A 19 -2.44 4.73 2.61
CA LYS A 19 -2.37 6.18 2.39
C LYS A 19 -1.75 6.90 3.59
N LYS A 20 -2.13 6.49 4.79
CA LYS A 20 -1.58 7.10 6.00
C LYS A 20 -0.09 6.77 6.16
N TYR A 21 0.28 5.54 5.86
CA TYR A 21 1.66 5.08 6.04
C TYR A 21 2.62 5.72 5.03
N PHE A 22 2.23 5.73 3.75
CA PHE A 22 3.12 6.22 2.69
C PHE A 22 2.88 7.67 2.32
N GLY A 23 1.74 8.23 2.66
CA GLY A 23 1.33 9.57 2.25
C GLY A 23 2.08 10.68 2.96
N PRO A 24 1.57 11.92 2.82
CA PRO A 24 2.30 13.09 3.34
C PRO A 24 2.57 13.07 4.83
N GLN A 25 1.75 12.39 5.62
CA GLN A 25 1.95 12.31 7.07
C GLN A 25 2.84 11.15 7.50
N GLY A 26 3.18 10.26 6.57
CA GLY A 26 4.04 9.12 6.85
C GLY A 26 5.36 9.27 6.13
N VAL A 27 5.58 8.41 5.12
CA VAL A 27 6.82 8.42 4.33
C VAL A 27 6.99 9.74 3.57
N GLY A 28 5.89 10.39 3.21
CA GLY A 28 5.95 11.70 2.56
C GLY A 28 5.65 11.65 1.06
N LEU A 29 5.04 10.57 0.58
CA LEU A 29 4.70 10.47 -0.83
C LEU A 29 3.41 11.22 -1.12
N GLU A 30 3.22 11.60 -2.37
CA GLU A 30 2.02 12.30 -2.83
C GLU A 30 1.07 11.29 -3.47
N VAL A 31 -0.22 11.34 -3.08
CA VAL A 31 -1.25 10.50 -3.69
C VAL A 31 -1.61 11.09 -5.04
N ILE A 32 -1.41 10.31 -6.11
CA ILE A 32 -1.71 10.77 -7.47
C ILE A 32 -2.89 10.04 -8.09
N ASP A 33 -3.29 8.91 -7.53
CA ASP A 33 -4.46 8.19 -8.03
C ASP A 33 -5.02 7.38 -6.87
N GLU A 34 -6.35 7.39 -6.72
CA GLU A 34 -6.98 6.71 -5.60
C GLU A 34 -8.34 6.19 -6.02
N HIS A 35 -8.60 4.91 -5.70
CA HIS A 35 -9.89 4.27 -5.89
C HIS A 35 -10.26 3.55 -4.59
N ALA A 36 -11.47 2.98 -4.54
CA ALA A 36 -11.94 2.33 -3.31
C ALA A 36 -11.00 1.23 -2.83
N THR A 37 -10.34 0.51 -3.75
CA THR A 37 -9.49 -0.62 -3.40
C THR A 37 -8.09 -0.51 -3.99
N SER A 38 -7.65 0.70 -4.35
CA SER A 38 -6.29 0.89 -4.85
C SER A 38 -5.83 2.32 -4.62
N VAL A 39 -4.52 2.49 -4.52
CA VAL A 39 -3.92 3.82 -4.37
C VAL A 39 -2.53 3.80 -4.98
N THR A 40 -2.18 4.90 -5.66
CA THR A 40 -0.84 5.09 -6.20
C THR A 40 -0.27 6.39 -5.67
N MET A 41 0.97 6.33 -5.19
CA MET A 41 1.64 7.47 -4.58
C MET A 41 3.03 7.61 -5.17
N THR A 42 3.52 8.85 -5.31
CA THR A 42 4.84 9.11 -5.90
C THR A 42 5.64 10.05 -5.02
N GLY A 43 6.95 9.97 -5.16
CA GLY A 43 7.88 10.87 -4.50
C GLY A 43 9.29 10.35 -4.58
N GLY A 44 10.27 11.25 -4.44
CA GLY A 44 11.68 10.87 -4.40
C GLY A 44 12.17 10.12 -5.62
N GLY A 45 11.56 10.34 -6.78
CA GLY A 45 11.96 9.65 -8.00
C GLY A 45 11.37 8.26 -8.16
N GLY A 46 10.48 7.86 -7.27
CA GLY A 46 9.86 6.54 -7.31
C GLY A 46 8.37 6.58 -7.06
N HIS A 47 7.80 5.40 -6.81
CA HIS A 47 6.36 5.29 -6.58
C HIS A 47 6.03 4.07 -5.73
N VAL A 48 4.83 4.07 -5.15
CA VAL A 48 4.23 2.92 -4.48
C VAL A 48 2.80 2.78 -4.96
N SER A 49 2.44 1.60 -5.46
CA SER A 49 1.06 1.26 -5.83
C SER A 49 0.58 0.12 -4.95
N VAL A 50 -0.62 0.25 -4.40
CA VAL A 50 -1.23 -0.78 -3.57
C VAL A 50 -2.60 -1.10 -4.11
N ILE A 51 -2.86 -2.39 -4.34
CA ILE A 51 -4.16 -2.89 -4.78
C ILE A 51 -4.63 -3.91 -3.74
N ALA A 52 -5.87 -3.75 -3.27
CA ALA A 52 -6.45 -4.64 -2.27
C ALA A 52 -7.53 -5.49 -2.90
N CYS A 53 -7.42 -6.80 -2.72
CA CYS A 53 -8.38 -7.76 -3.26
C CYS A 53 -9.00 -8.56 -2.12
N SER A 54 -10.33 -8.64 -2.10
CA SER A 54 -11.06 -9.42 -1.10
C SER A 54 -10.88 -10.90 -1.35
N GLY A 55 -10.53 -11.65 -0.29
CA GLY A 55 -10.57 -13.10 -0.30
C GLY A 55 -11.71 -13.58 0.58
N GLU A 56 -11.78 -14.88 0.80
CA GLU A 56 -12.84 -15.46 1.62
C GLU A 56 -12.73 -15.04 3.08
N LYS A 57 -11.53 -15.00 3.63
CA LYS A 57 -11.30 -14.68 5.04
C LYS A 57 -10.34 -13.53 5.23
N LYS A 58 -9.52 -13.25 4.23
CA LYS A 58 -8.49 -12.23 4.33
C LYS A 58 -8.44 -11.41 3.06
N THR A 59 -7.86 -10.24 3.17
CA THR A 59 -7.59 -9.36 2.04
C THR A 59 -6.17 -9.61 1.55
N THR A 60 -5.99 -9.73 0.25
CA THR A 60 -4.67 -9.83 -0.36
C THR A 60 -4.28 -8.45 -0.87
N LEU A 61 -3.10 -7.99 -0.48
CA LEU A 61 -2.55 -6.72 -0.96
C LEU A 61 -1.44 -7.03 -1.95
N GLU A 62 -1.55 -6.45 -3.14
CA GLU A 62 -0.49 -6.48 -4.14
C GLU A 62 0.16 -5.12 -4.15
N LEU A 63 1.48 -5.11 -3.97
CA LEU A 63 2.22 -3.85 -3.90
C LEU A 63 3.27 -3.85 -4.99
N GLU A 64 3.40 -2.73 -5.67
CA GLU A 64 4.46 -2.52 -6.64
C GLU A 64 5.16 -1.22 -6.27
N THR A 65 6.49 -1.24 -6.26
CA THR A 65 7.24 -0.07 -5.86
C THR A 65 8.52 0.09 -6.66
N ARG A 66 8.91 1.33 -6.81
CA ARG A 66 10.22 1.72 -7.31
C ARG A 66 10.82 2.68 -6.30
N GLU A 67 12.02 2.40 -5.82
CA GLU A 67 12.78 3.21 -4.86
C GLU A 67 12.31 3.11 -3.41
N TRP A 68 11.12 2.55 -3.13
CA TRP A 68 10.58 2.54 -1.78
C TRP A 68 10.40 1.12 -1.25
N ASP A 69 11.29 0.18 -1.63
CA ASP A 69 11.18 -1.22 -1.23
C ASP A 69 11.27 -1.41 0.28
N TYR A 70 12.15 -0.67 0.94
CA TYR A 70 12.31 -0.83 2.38
C TYR A 70 11.03 -0.42 3.14
N PRO A 71 10.45 0.76 2.91
CA PRO A 71 9.18 1.09 3.56
C PRO A 71 8.06 0.13 3.19
N VAL A 72 8.02 -0.37 1.96
CA VAL A 72 7.00 -1.34 1.56
C VAL A 72 7.12 -2.62 2.40
N ARG A 73 8.33 -3.11 2.61
CA ARG A 73 8.52 -4.31 3.43
C ARG A 73 8.13 -4.06 4.88
N GLN A 74 8.41 -2.87 5.40
CA GLN A 74 7.99 -2.51 6.76
C GLN A 74 6.47 -2.48 6.87
N PHE A 75 5.81 -1.88 5.89
CA PHE A 75 4.35 -1.83 5.83
C PHE A 75 3.76 -3.24 5.84
N MET A 76 4.33 -4.14 5.03
CA MET A 76 3.85 -5.51 4.96
C MET A 76 3.91 -6.22 6.31
N GLN A 77 4.96 -5.96 7.08
CA GLN A 77 5.07 -6.55 8.42
C GLN A 77 4.00 -6.02 9.36
N GLU A 78 3.62 -4.76 9.21
CA GLU A 78 2.64 -4.16 10.11
C GLU A 78 1.22 -4.62 9.83
N VAL A 79 0.89 -4.93 8.59
CA VAL A 79 -0.48 -5.33 8.25
C VAL A 79 -0.70 -6.83 8.25
N SER A 80 0.35 -7.60 8.21
CA SER A 80 0.23 -9.07 8.17
C SER A 80 -0.14 -9.67 9.52
#